data_bb111f27c057711ec8e04c0a899b02e6
#
_entry.id   bb111f27c057711ec8e04c0a899b02e6
#
_cell.length_a   1.000
_cell.length_b   1.000
_cell.length_c   1.000
_cell.angle_alpha   90.00
_cell.angle_beta   90.00
_cell.angle_gamma   90.00
#
_symmetry.space_group_name_H-M   'P 1'
#
loop_
_entity.id
_entity.type
_entity.pdbx_description
1 polymer ?
#
loop_
_entity_poly.entity_id
_entity_poly.type
_entity_poly.pdbx_seq_one_letter_code
_entity_poly.pdbx_strand_id
1 'polypeptide(L)'
;MDKLIGRDLEKKQLVEYVNSDRPEFVAVYGRRRVGKTFLVNKMLGGKMTFSMTGVLDGSKDEQMEAFIDAMKEYSGELIEKPKTWMEAFRILKTYLKKKVKLKQRCVVFLDELPSMDTQRSGFVRALGYFWNSWASLQDNLTLIVCGSATSWMIHHIVDDKGGLHDRITHEMHLRPFTLYETELYLKSRGFLWDRLSVMQTYMILGGIPYYLGLLQKNESLARNMDHLFFSEDEKLRREYKRLYSTLFKSPDSYMAIVSALSKVKCGMTRDELRKALGKESSGSLSKKLEDLSNCDIIRKYVVRKKDIKRNCAIYQLTDFYSLFYLTFIPKAEIETNYWSNHIGTPEVNTWLGLSFERLCLSHIPQIKKALHIDYVATKFYSWRSKREGANAQIDLILERADRVINVFEIKYSESEYTLDKTENEKLRKRINVFRAETGTKEALWPTLITTYGLTNGVHSSTFVATLTMDDLFL
;
A
#
# COMPACT_ATOMS: atom_id res chain seq x y z
N MET A 1 8.17 -18.77 17.50
CA MET A 1 7.05 -18.43 16.56
C MET A 1 6.94 -16.92 16.47
N ASP A 2 6.97 -16.35 15.27
CA ASP A 2 6.88 -14.91 15.10
C ASP A 2 5.54 -14.39 15.62
N LYS A 3 5.60 -13.36 16.46
CA LYS A 3 4.42 -12.70 17.03
C LYS A 3 3.79 -11.78 15.98
N LEU A 4 2.47 -11.74 15.93
CA LEU A 4 1.75 -10.76 15.09
C LEU A 4 1.90 -9.37 15.71
N ILE A 5 2.61 -8.48 15.03
CA ILE A 5 2.91 -7.12 15.46
C ILE A 5 2.06 -6.12 14.68
N GLY A 6 1.61 -5.05 15.33
CA GLY A 6 0.73 -4.06 14.73
C GLY A 6 -0.63 -4.64 14.31
N ARG A 7 -1.25 -4.07 13.31
CA ARG A 7 -2.51 -4.54 12.71
C ARG A 7 -3.68 -4.56 13.70
N ASP A 8 -3.72 -3.64 14.66
CA ASP A 8 -4.71 -3.70 15.73
C ASP A 8 -6.13 -3.51 15.21
N LEU A 9 -6.30 -2.69 14.18
CA LEU A 9 -7.59 -2.51 13.51
C LEU A 9 -8.03 -3.80 12.79
N GLU A 10 -7.15 -4.36 11.96
CA GLU A 10 -7.44 -5.57 11.19
C GLU A 10 -7.65 -6.79 12.09
N LYS A 11 -6.89 -6.90 13.18
CA LYS A 11 -7.11 -7.93 14.21
C LYS A 11 -8.50 -7.84 14.82
N LYS A 12 -8.91 -6.61 15.24
CA LYS A 12 -10.23 -6.36 15.79
C LYS A 12 -11.34 -6.69 14.79
N GLN A 13 -11.20 -6.26 13.56
CA GLN A 13 -12.16 -6.54 12.49
C GLN A 13 -12.29 -8.05 12.21
N LEU A 14 -11.17 -8.80 12.09
CA LEU A 14 -11.24 -10.26 11.89
C LEU A 14 -11.95 -10.98 13.05
N VAL A 15 -11.71 -10.57 14.30
CA VAL A 15 -12.41 -11.11 15.45
C VAL A 15 -13.90 -10.82 15.39
N GLU A 16 -14.29 -9.60 15.03
CA GLU A 16 -15.68 -9.20 14.86
C GLU A 16 -16.39 -10.03 13.78
N TYR A 17 -15.77 -10.17 12.59
CA TYR A 17 -16.35 -10.92 11.49
C TYR A 17 -16.51 -12.42 11.80
N VAL A 18 -15.58 -13.01 12.54
CA VAL A 18 -15.68 -14.41 12.92
C VAL A 18 -16.67 -14.64 14.08
N ASN A 19 -16.93 -13.62 14.89
CA ASN A 19 -17.93 -13.72 15.99
C ASN A 19 -19.31 -13.16 15.62
N SER A 20 -19.51 -12.78 14.36
CA SER A 20 -20.81 -12.31 13.85
C SER A 20 -21.88 -13.41 13.96
N ASP A 21 -23.13 -13.03 14.09
CA ASP A 21 -24.31 -13.92 14.14
C ASP A 21 -24.96 -14.16 12.77
N ARG A 22 -24.31 -13.71 11.70
CA ARG A 22 -24.76 -13.83 10.31
C ARG A 22 -23.66 -14.41 9.42
N PRO A 23 -24.01 -14.88 8.19
CA PRO A 23 -23.00 -15.34 7.22
C PRO A 23 -22.11 -14.17 6.80
N GLU A 24 -20.79 -14.37 6.83
CA GLU A 24 -19.83 -13.34 6.43
C GLU A 24 -18.97 -13.81 5.27
N PHE A 25 -18.83 -12.93 4.28
CA PHE A 25 -17.93 -13.10 3.15
C PHE A 25 -16.89 -11.98 3.17
N VAL A 26 -15.68 -12.32 3.59
CA VAL A 26 -14.59 -11.34 3.82
C VAL A 26 -13.56 -11.46 2.70
N ALA A 27 -13.31 -10.37 1.98
CA ALA A 27 -12.24 -10.28 0.99
C ALA A 27 -11.00 -9.58 1.58
N VAL A 28 -9.89 -10.30 1.74
CA VAL A 28 -8.60 -9.77 2.21
C VAL A 28 -7.66 -9.61 1.01
N TYR A 29 -7.28 -8.39 0.70
CA TYR A 29 -6.41 -8.13 -0.45
C TYR A 29 -5.36 -7.05 -0.13
N GLY A 30 -4.41 -6.88 -1.00
CA GLY A 30 -3.28 -5.95 -0.86
C GLY A 30 -2.04 -6.55 -1.49
N ARG A 31 -1.00 -5.72 -1.66
CA ARG A 31 0.20 -6.13 -2.37
C ARG A 31 0.87 -7.38 -1.76
N ARG A 32 1.70 -8.02 -2.55
CA ARG A 32 2.50 -9.17 -2.10
C ARG A 32 3.39 -8.77 -0.91
N ARG A 33 3.57 -9.69 0.05
CA ARG A 33 4.51 -9.58 1.21
C ARG A 33 4.10 -8.62 2.33
N VAL A 34 2.87 -8.09 2.31
CA VAL A 34 2.32 -7.30 3.42
C VAL A 34 1.81 -8.13 4.60
N GLY A 35 1.79 -9.47 4.48
CA GLY A 35 1.45 -10.37 5.57
C GLY A 35 -0.02 -10.78 5.65
N LYS A 36 -0.78 -10.81 4.54
CA LYS A 36 -2.19 -11.23 4.50
C LYS A 36 -2.41 -12.63 5.07
N THR A 37 -1.81 -13.63 4.47
CA THR A 37 -1.87 -15.04 4.91
C THR A 37 -1.39 -15.20 6.35
N PHE A 38 -0.33 -14.48 6.72
CA PHE A 38 0.21 -14.50 8.08
C PHE A 38 -0.80 -13.95 9.09
N LEU A 39 -1.47 -12.83 8.80
CA LEU A 39 -2.50 -12.24 9.64
C LEU A 39 -3.66 -13.23 9.87
N VAL A 40 -4.24 -13.77 8.79
CA VAL A 40 -5.39 -14.69 8.88
C VAL A 40 -5.00 -15.95 9.65
N ASN A 41 -3.86 -16.58 9.33
CA ASN A 41 -3.39 -17.79 10.01
C ASN A 41 -3.06 -17.56 11.49
N LYS A 42 -2.47 -16.42 11.85
CA LYS A 42 -2.16 -16.12 13.27
C LYS A 42 -3.41 -15.85 14.09
N MET A 43 -4.41 -15.24 13.49
CA MET A 43 -5.66 -14.94 14.18
C MET A 43 -6.60 -16.15 14.23
N LEU A 44 -6.65 -16.98 13.21
CA LEU A 44 -7.72 -17.95 13.00
C LEU A 44 -7.22 -19.37 12.72
N GLY A 45 -5.91 -19.64 12.58
CA GLY A 45 -5.38 -20.94 12.15
C GLY A 45 -5.91 -22.13 12.96
N GLY A 46 -5.99 -21.99 14.30
CA GLY A 46 -6.55 -23.02 15.17
C GLY A 46 -8.09 -23.15 15.14
N LYS A 47 -8.78 -22.29 14.40
CA LYS A 47 -10.27 -22.23 14.32
C LYS A 47 -10.79 -22.49 12.91
N MET A 48 -9.90 -22.77 11.94
CA MET A 48 -10.33 -23.01 10.57
C MET A 48 -11.03 -24.36 10.43
N THR A 49 -12.21 -24.35 9.86
CA THR A 49 -12.98 -25.55 9.51
C THR A 49 -12.48 -26.13 8.19
N PHE A 50 -12.01 -25.27 7.29
CA PHE A 50 -11.38 -25.64 6.03
C PHE A 50 -10.46 -24.53 5.57
N SER A 51 -9.29 -24.90 5.07
CA SER A 51 -8.36 -23.95 4.44
C SER A 51 -7.71 -24.58 3.23
N MET A 52 -7.55 -23.79 2.17
CA MET A 52 -6.84 -24.18 0.95
C MET A 52 -6.06 -22.99 0.42
N THR A 53 -4.84 -23.23 -0.08
CA THR A 53 -4.04 -22.24 -0.81
C THR A 53 -3.96 -22.61 -2.28
N GLY A 54 -4.25 -21.67 -3.18
CA GLY A 54 -4.10 -21.88 -4.62
C GLY A 54 -2.63 -22.08 -5.01
N VAL A 55 -2.40 -23.02 -5.92
CA VAL A 55 -1.07 -23.32 -6.46
C VAL A 55 -0.69 -22.21 -7.45
N LEU A 56 0.37 -21.46 -7.15
CA LEU A 56 0.84 -20.38 -8.02
C LEU A 56 1.27 -20.94 -9.38
N ASP A 57 0.80 -20.33 -10.47
CA ASP A 57 1.03 -20.74 -11.85
C ASP A 57 0.62 -22.22 -12.15
N GLY A 58 -0.13 -22.84 -11.26
CA GLY A 58 -0.59 -24.22 -11.40
C GLY A 58 -1.72 -24.35 -12.41
N SER A 59 -1.77 -25.52 -13.07
CA SER A 59 -2.86 -25.94 -13.92
C SER A 59 -4.16 -26.16 -13.12
N LYS A 60 -5.30 -26.23 -13.81
CA LYS A 60 -6.57 -26.61 -13.18
C LYS A 60 -6.48 -27.93 -12.43
N ASP A 61 -5.75 -28.90 -12.98
CA ASP A 61 -5.58 -30.24 -12.41
C ASP A 61 -4.81 -30.18 -11.08
N GLU A 62 -3.71 -29.44 -11.02
CA GLU A 62 -2.95 -29.19 -9.79
C GLU A 62 -3.78 -28.44 -8.73
N GLN A 63 -4.66 -27.53 -9.13
CA GLN A 63 -5.59 -26.91 -8.19
C GLN A 63 -6.59 -27.91 -7.61
N MET A 64 -7.06 -28.88 -8.40
CA MET A 64 -7.93 -29.96 -7.91
C MET A 64 -7.20 -30.92 -6.98
N GLU A 65 -5.92 -31.19 -7.22
CA GLU A 65 -5.07 -31.98 -6.30
C GLU A 65 -4.92 -31.27 -4.96
N ALA A 66 -4.53 -29.98 -4.98
CA ALA A 66 -4.43 -29.18 -3.77
C ALA A 66 -5.77 -29.11 -2.99
N PHE A 67 -6.92 -29.06 -3.70
CA PHE A 67 -8.22 -29.13 -3.06
C PHE A 67 -8.46 -30.47 -2.35
N ILE A 68 -8.11 -31.60 -2.97
CA ILE A 68 -8.27 -32.93 -2.36
C ILE A 68 -7.35 -33.10 -1.17
N ASP A 69 -6.09 -32.66 -1.27
CA ASP A 69 -5.14 -32.72 -0.14
C ASP A 69 -5.67 -31.92 1.07
N ALA A 70 -6.17 -30.71 0.83
CA ALA A 70 -6.82 -29.93 1.88
C ALA A 70 -8.07 -30.64 2.43
N MET A 71 -8.94 -31.17 1.58
CA MET A 71 -10.12 -31.92 2.02
C MET A 71 -9.77 -33.13 2.87
N LYS A 72 -8.74 -33.88 2.49
CA LYS A 72 -8.23 -35.06 3.26
C LYS A 72 -7.74 -34.62 4.65
N GLU A 73 -6.99 -33.52 4.71
CA GLU A 73 -6.48 -32.99 5.99
C GLU A 73 -7.61 -32.62 6.96
N TYR A 74 -8.66 -31.94 6.48
CA TYR A 74 -9.75 -31.45 7.33
C TYR A 74 -10.87 -32.47 7.56
N SER A 75 -11.15 -33.37 6.62
CA SER A 75 -12.23 -34.37 6.75
C SER A 75 -11.76 -35.71 7.26
N GLY A 76 -10.49 -36.11 7.02
CA GLY A 76 -9.97 -37.45 7.24
C GLY A 76 -10.54 -38.49 6.26
N GLU A 77 -11.36 -38.10 5.30
CA GLU A 77 -12.04 -38.99 4.35
C GLU A 77 -11.25 -39.04 3.02
N LEU A 78 -11.21 -40.23 2.38
CA LEU A 78 -10.75 -40.36 1.00
C LEU A 78 -11.86 -39.87 0.06
N ILE A 79 -11.55 -38.92 -0.77
CA ILE A 79 -12.49 -38.25 -1.66
C ILE A 79 -11.97 -38.34 -3.09
N GLU A 80 -12.82 -38.70 -4.05
CA GLU A 80 -12.46 -38.65 -5.46
C GLU A 80 -12.12 -37.26 -5.92
N LYS A 81 -11.10 -37.13 -6.79
CA LYS A 81 -10.67 -35.86 -7.37
C LYS A 81 -11.79 -35.26 -8.23
N PRO A 82 -12.26 -34.04 -7.91
CA PRO A 82 -13.28 -33.39 -8.71
C PRO A 82 -12.73 -32.97 -10.07
N LYS A 83 -13.58 -32.98 -11.10
CA LYS A 83 -13.23 -32.53 -12.46
C LYS A 83 -13.41 -31.02 -12.65
N THR A 84 -14.22 -30.39 -11.80
CA THR A 84 -14.62 -29.00 -11.92
C THR A 84 -14.72 -28.32 -10.55
N TRP A 85 -14.59 -27.01 -10.52
CA TRP A 85 -14.82 -26.24 -9.30
C TRP A 85 -16.25 -26.36 -8.75
N MET A 86 -17.23 -26.59 -9.63
CA MET A 86 -18.60 -26.87 -9.19
C MET A 86 -18.69 -28.17 -8.39
N GLU A 87 -17.98 -29.20 -8.78
CA GLU A 87 -17.89 -30.47 -8.04
C GLU A 87 -17.10 -30.26 -6.73
N ALA A 88 -15.97 -29.56 -6.78
CA ALA A 88 -15.15 -29.25 -5.60
C ALA A 88 -15.98 -28.51 -4.53
N PHE A 89 -16.70 -27.47 -4.90
CA PHE A 89 -17.57 -26.75 -3.96
C PHE A 89 -18.79 -27.57 -3.50
N ARG A 90 -19.27 -28.54 -4.29
CA ARG A 90 -20.30 -29.46 -3.84
C ARG A 90 -19.78 -30.42 -2.75
N ILE A 91 -18.57 -30.92 -2.91
CA ILE A 91 -17.85 -31.74 -1.91
C ILE A 91 -17.66 -30.91 -0.63
N LEU A 92 -17.10 -29.71 -0.74
CA LEU A 92 -16.89 -28.79 0.39
C LEU A 92 -18.23 -28.51 1.12
N LYS A 93 -19.29 -28.20 0.38
CA LYS A 93 -20.64 -27.99 0.95
C LYS A 93 -21.11 -29.20 1.76
N THR A 94 -20.90 -30.43 1.24
CA THR A 94 -21.31 -31.66 1.94
C THR A 94 -20.55 -31.82 3.26
N TYR A 95 -19.25 -31.55 3.27
CA TYR A 95 -18.43 -31.56 4.46
C TYR A 95 -18.91 -30.48 5.47
N LEU A 96 -19.06 -29.24 5.02
CA LEU A 96 -19.45 -28.10 5.87
C LEU A 96 -20.85 -28.28 6.46
N LYS A 97 -21.79 -28.91 5.76
CA LYS A 97 -23.13 -29.21 6.30
C LYS A 97 -23.09 -30.02 7.60
N LYS A 98 -22.11 -30.92 7.74
CA LYS A 98 -21.91 -31.70 8.98
C LYS A 98 -21.44 -30.77 10.12
N LYS A 99 -20.58 -29.79 9.82
CA LYS A 99 -19.97 -28.85 10.80
C LYS A 99 -20.93 -27.74 11.24
N VAL A 100 -21.64 -27.14 10.30
CA VAL A 100 -22.64 -26.06 10.56
C VAL A 100 -23.74 -26.53 11.53
N LYS A 101 -24.18 -27.79 11.44
CA LYS A 101 -25.15 -28.37 12.38
C LYS A 101 -24.71 -28.39 13.83
N LEU A 102 -23.40 -28.35 14.10
CA LEU A 102 -22.85 -28.31 15.46
C LEU A 102 -22.98 -26.93 16.14
N LYS A 103 -23.59 -25.93 15.45
CA LYS A 103 -23.75 -24.55 15.90
C LYS A 103 -22.42 -23.85 16.28
N GLN A 104 -21.28 -24.41 15.93
CA GLN A 104 -19.99 -23.76 16.06
C GLN A 104 -19.72 -22.90 14.81
N ARG A 105 -19.00 -21.80 14.97
CA ARG A 105 -18.61 -20.96 13.84
C ARG A 105 -17.70 -21.76 12.88
N CYS A 106 -18.11 -21.83 11.64
CA CYS A 106 -17.34 -22.46 10.56
C CYS A 106 -16.55 -21.40 9.81
N VAL A 107 -15.23 -21.49 9.87
CA VAL A 107 -14.32 -20.59 9.13
C VAL A 107 -13.74 -21.32 7.94
N VAL A 108 -14.03 -20.84 6.74
CA VAL A 108 -13.48 -21.31 5.48
C VAL A 108 -12.49 -20.27 4.96
N PHE A 109 -11.25 -20.67 4.73
CA PHE A 109 -10.20 -19.79 4.22
C PHE A 109 -9.69 -20.27 2.87
N LEU A 110 -9.81 -19.44 1.84
CA LEU A 110 -9.26 -19.66 0.50
C LEU A 110 -8.17 -18.63 0.24
N ASP A 111 -6.91 -19.06 0.27
CA ASP A 111 -5.75 -18.21 0.07
C ASP A 111 -5.25 -18.25 -1.38
N GLU A 112 -4.61 -17.19 -1.85
CA GLU A 112 -4.16 -16.98 -3.23
C GLU A 112 -5.24 -17.30 -4.28
N LEU A 113 -6.43 -16.76 -4.07
CA LEU A 113 -7.61 -16.94 -4.91
C LEU A 113 -7.36 -16.71 -6.40
N PRO A 114 -6.57 -15.70 -6.82
CA PRO A 114 -6.26 -15.47 -8.22
C PRO A 114 -5.59 -16.66 -8.91
N SER A 115 -4.83 -17.47 -8.18
CA SER A 115 -4.17 -18.69 -8.70
C SER A 115 -5.16 -19.83 -8.96
N MET A 116 -6.30 -19.84 -8.25
CA MET A 116 -7.36 -20.85 -8.46
C MET A 116 -8.17 -20.58 -9.74
N ASP A 117 -8.25 -19.32 -10.18
CA ASP A 117 -8.98 -18.92 -11.38
C ASP A 117 -8.13 -19.09 -12.65
N THR A 118 -7.78 -20.33 -12.96
CA THR A 118 -7.07 -20.67 -14.19
C THR A 118 -7.95 -20.46 -15.42
N GLN A 119 -7.33 -20.33 -16.57
CA GLN A 119 -8.04 -20.04 -17.82
C GLN A 119 -9.19 -21.05 -18.05
N ARG A 120 -10.41 -20.55 -18.24
CA ARG A 120 -11.65 -21.33 -18.47
C ARG A 120 -12.01 -22.31 -17.35
N SER A 121 -11.45 -22.14 -16.14
CA SER A 121 -11.77 -23.02 -15.01
C SER A 121 -13.20 -22.83 -14.47
N GLY A 122 -13.78 -21.65 -14.64
CA GLY A 122 -15.08 -21.29 -14.10
C GLY A 122 -15.11 -21.14 -12.58
N PHE A 123 -13.95 -20.90 -11.96
CA PHE A 123 -13.77 -20.79 -10.52
C PHE A 123 -14.69 -19.73 -9.89
N VAL A 124 -14.62 -18.49 -10.37
CA VAL A 124 -15.43 -17.37 -9.82
C VAL A 124 -16.94 -17.68 -9.89
N ARG A 125 -17.40 -18.26 -10.98
CA ARG A 125 -18.82 -18.70 -11.12
C ARG A 125 -19.20 -19.78 -10.11
N ALA A 126 -18.31 -20.75 -9.89
CA ALA A 126 -18.54 -21.85 -8.95
C ALA A 126 -18.55 -21.34 -7.51
N LEU A 127 -17.64 -20.42 -7.16
CA LEU A 127 -17.60 -19.75 -5.84
C LEU A 127 -18.88 -18.92 -5.62
N GLY A 128 -19.30 -18.13 -6.61
CA GLY A 128 -20.54 -17.36 -6.54
C GLY A 128 -21.79 -18.25 -6.40
N TYR A 129 -21.85 -19.38 -7.10
CA TYR A 129 -22.92 -20.36 -6.94
C TYR A 129 -22.91 -20.99 -5.54
N PHE A 130 -21.76 -21.39 -5.05
CA PHE A 130 -21.60 -21.94 -3.69
C PHE A 130 -22.08 -20.95 -2.63
N TRP A 131 -21.68 -19.70 -2.72
CA TRP A 131 -22.11 -18.66 -1.80
C TRP A 131 -23.61 -18.41 -1.88
N ASN A 132 -24.13 -18.07 -3.04
CA ASN A 132 -25.54 -17.67 -3.24
C ASN A 132 -26.53 -18.78 -2.99
N SER A 133 -26.18 -20.03 -3.34
CA SER A 133 -27.11 -21.15 -3.22
C SER A 133 -27.14 -21.81 -1.84
N TRP A 134 -26.16 -21.51 -0.98
CA TRP A 134 -26.08 -22.19 0.30
C TRP A 134 -25.32 -21.43 1.39
N ALA A 135 -24.10 -20.97 1.18
CA ALA A 135 -23.24 -20.44 2.23
C ALA A 135 -23.83 -19.18 2.88
N SER A 136 -24.44 -18.30 2.09
CA SER A 136 -25.14 -17.09 2.52
C SER A 136 -26.39 -17.35 3.38
N LEU A 137 -26.81 -18.59 3.53
CA LEU A 137 -27.96 -19.00 4.36
C LEU A 137 -27.51 -19.67 5.67
N GLN A 138 -26.20 -19.66 5.97
CA GLN A 138 -25.63 -20.31 7.15
C GLN A 138 -25.12 -19.24 8.11
N ASP A 139 -25.90 -18.90 9.14
CA ASP A 139 -25.59 -17.83 10.10
C ASP A 139 -24.25 -17.99 10.81
N ASN A 140 -23.76 -19.22 10.94
CA ASN A 140 -22.49 -19.53 11.58
C ASN A 140 -21.35 -19.81 10.61
N LEU A 141 -21.38 -19.27 9.37
CA LEU A 141 -20.32 -19.48 8.38
C LEU A 141 -19.61 -18.15 8.06
N THR A 142 -18.28 -18.16 8.12
CA THR A 142 -17.42 -17.10 7.60
C THR A 142 -16.56 -17.66 6.47
N LEU A 143 -16.71 -17.10 5.28
CA LEU A 143 -15.86 -17.34 4.14
C LEU A 143 -14.85 -16.20 4.02
N ILE A 144 -13.57 -16.49 4.18
CA ILE A 144 -12.48 -15.55 4.01
C ILE A 144 -11.75 -15.90 2.73
N VAL A 145 -11.62 -14.97 1.82
CA VAL A 145 -10.86 -15.13 0.58
C VAL A 145 -9.69 -14.15 0.57
N CYS A 146 -8.54 -14.60 0.10
CA CYS A 146 -7.33 -13.81 0.10
C CYS A 146 -6.62 -13.85 -1.25
N GLY A 147 -5.99 -12.75 -1.64
CA GLY A 147 -5.20 -12.69 -2.88
C GLY A 147 -4.19 -11.56 -2.90
N SER A 148 -3.03 -11.82 -3.52
CA SER A 148 -1.96 -10.85 -3.69
C SER A 148 -2.06 -10.05 -5.00
N ALA A 149 -2.76 -10.56 -6.01
CA ALA A 149 -3.10 -9.83 -7.24
C ALA A 149 -4.29 -8.88 -6.97
N THR A 150 -4.02 -7.73 -6.37
CA THR A 150 -5.02 -6.79 -5.85
C THR A 150 -6.02 -6.36 -6.92
N SER A 151 -5.58 -6.02 -8.13
CA SER A 151 -6.49 -5.67 -9.22
C SER A 151 -7.42 -6.81 -9.61
N TRP A 152 -6.92 -8.05 -9.63
CA TRP A 152 -7.77 -9.21 -9.88
C TRP A 152 -8.83 -9.37 -8.78
N MET A 153 -8.44 -9.26 -7.50
CA MET A 153 -9.36 -9.34 -6.36
C MET A 153 -10.46 -8.27 -6.45
N ILE A 154 -10.08 -7.03 -6.77
CA ILE A 154 -11.05 -5.94 -6.93
C ILE A 154 -11.99 -6.24 -8.10
N HIS A 155 -11.47 -6.55 -9.28
CA HIS A 155 -12.31 -6.71 -10.49
C HIS A 155 -13.19 -7.97 -10.50
N HIS A 156 -12.74 -9.06 -9.85
CA HIS A 156 -13.43 -10.36 -9.94
C HIS A 156 -14.13 -10.78 -8.64
N ILE A 157 -13.82 -10.13 -7.53
CA ILE A 157 -14.40 -10.48 -6.23
C ILE A 157 -15.18 -9.31 -5.65
N VAL A 158 -14.54 -8.13 -5.52
CA VAL A 158 -15.14 -6.95 -4.85
C VAL A 158 -16.14 -6.24 -5.77
N ASP A 159 -15.68 -5.83 -6.94
CA ASP A 159 -16.48 -5.10 -7.95
C ASP A 159 -17.07 -6.02 -9.03
N ASP A 160 -17.20 -7.33 -8.73
CA ASP A 160 -17.77 -8.28 -9.69
C ASP A 160 -19.17 -7.84 -10.11
N LYS A 161 -19.43 -7.86 -11.40
CA LYS A 161 -20.75 -7.55 -11.99
C LYS A 161 -21.60 -8.80 -12.22
N GLY A 162 -21.12 -9.95 -11.81
CA GLY A 162 -21.75 -11.26 -12.01
C GLY A 162 -22.35 -11.84 -10.73
N GLY A 163 -22.01 -13.08 -10.43
CA GLY A 163 -22.59 -13.85 -9.33
C GLY A 163 -22.18 -13.41 -7.94
N LEU A 164 -21.12 -12.62 -7.80
CA LEU A 164 -20.63 -12.10 -6.51
C LEU A 164 -20.98 -10.62 -6.28
N HIS A 165 -21.74 -10.00 -7.18
CA HIS A 165 -22.16 -8.61 -7.06
C HIS A 165 -22.85 -8.37 -5.70
N ASP A 166 -22.36 -7.37 -4.93
CA ASP A 166 -22.88 -7.02 -3.59
C ASP A 166 -22.96 -8.20 -2.60
N ARG A 167 -22.09 -9.20 -2.74
CA ARG A 167 -22.05 -10.38 -1.87
C ARG A 167 -20.93 -10.35 -0.83
N ILE A 168 -19.91 -9.52 -1.06
CA ILE A 168 -18.84 -9.29 -0.10
C ILE A 168 -19.42 -8.47 1.07
N THR A 169 -19.40 -9.06 2.27
CA THR A 169 -19.89 -8.36 3.47
C THR A 169 -18.83 -7.43 4.04
N HIS A 170 -17.56 -7.78 3.90
CA HIS A 170 -16.44 -6.98 4.38
C HIS A 170 -15.23 -7.04 3.47
N GLU A 171 -14.62 -5.88 3.28
CA GLU A 171 -13.38 -5.70 2.56
C GLU A 171 -12.26 -5.32 3.51
N MET A 172 -11.13 -5.99 3.40
CA MET A 172 -9.91 -5.69 4.15
C MET A 172 -8.75 -5.47 3.20
N HIS A 173 -8.48 -4.21 2.88
CA HIS A 173 -7.30 -3.82 2.13
C HIS A 173 -6.09 -3.73 3.06
N LEU A 174 -5.26 -4.77 3.09
CA LEU A 174 -4.06 -4.82 3.94
C LEU A 174 -2.91 -4.06 3.28
N ARG A 175 -2.63 -2.88 3.81
CA ARG A 175 -1.57 -1.97 3.35
C ARG A 175 -0.22 -2.30 4.00
N PRO A 176 0.91 -1.74 3.51
CA PRO A 176 2.17 -1.75 4.24
C PRO A 176 2.01 -1.23 5.67
N PHE A 177 2.92 -1.59 6.56
CA PHE A 177 2.96 -1.02 7.90
C PHE A 177 3.06 0.50 7.86
N THR A 178 2.49 1.18 8.85
CA THR A 178 2.79 2.59 9.14
C THR A 178 4.20 2.73 9.74
N LEU A 179 4.67 3.95 9.92
CA LEU A 179 5.92 4.19 10.65
C LEU A 179 5.87 3.62 12.07
N TYR A 180 4.76 3.82 12.78
CA TYR A 180 4.57 3.26 14.12
C TYR A 180 4.62 1.74 14.14
N GLU A 181 3.90 1.08 13.23
CA GLU A 181 3.95 -0.38 13.13
C GLU A 181 5.33 -0.90 12.73
N THR A 182 6.06 -0.15 11.90
CA THR A 182 7.45 -0.46 11.53
C THR A 182 8.36 -0.36 12.75
N GLU A 183 8.22 0.69 13.57
CA GLU A 183 8.96 0.84 14.84
C GLU A 183 8.66 -0.35 15.78
N LEU A 184 7.39 -0.67 15.99
CA LEU A 184 6.97 -1.81 16.81
C LEU A 184 7.55 -3.13 16.31
N TYR A 185 7.52 -3.35 14.98
CA TYR A 185 8.05 -4.57 14.38
C TYR A 185 9.56 -4.69 14.60
N LEU A 186 10.33 -3.64 14.35
CA LEU A 186 11.78 -3.62 14.57
C LEU A 186 12.14 -3.80 16.05
N LYS A 187 11.47 -3.09 16.96
CA LYS A 187 11.64 -3.27 18.41
C LYS A 187 11.35 -4.71 18.84
N SER A 188 10.31 -5.34 18.31
CA SER A 188 9.95 -6.73 18.62
C SER A 188 11.02 -7.74 18.19
N ARG A 189 11.86 -7.37 17.22
CA ARG A 189 13.01 -8.16 16.73
C ARG A 189 14.32 -7.81 17.42
N GLY A 190 14.30 -6.88 18.39
CA GLY A 190 15.45 -6.47 19.19
C GLY A 190 16.34 -5.41 18.54
N PHE A 191 15.80 -4.64 17.56
CA PHE A 191 16.49 -3.45 17.05
C PHE A 191 16.43 -2.32 18.06
N LEU A 192 17.57 -1.65 18.27
CA LEU A 192 17.71 -0.48 19.15
C LEU A 192 17.89 0.82 18.34
N TRP A 193 17.40 0.85 17.12
CA TRP A 193 17.50 2.01 16.24
C TRP A 193 16.63 3.16 16.73
N ASP A 194 17.15 4.38 16.54
CA ASP A 194 16.38 5.61 16.74
C ASP A 194 15.28 5.80 15.67
N ARG A 195 14.40 6.74 15.91
CA ARG A 195 13.28 7.01 14.98
C ARG A 195 13.74 7.52 13.63
N LEU A 196 14.88 8.22 13.55
CA LEU A 196 15.46 8.64 12.28
C LEU A 196 15.86 7.42 11.45
N SER A 197 16.57 6.46 12.03
CA SER A 197 16.95 5.21 11.36
C SER A 197 15.72 4.38 10.95
N VAL A 198 14.68 4.32 11.78
CA VAL A 198 13.40 3.67 11.45
C VAL A 198 12.72 4.37 10.26
N MET A 199 12.66 5.69 10.27
CA MET A 199 12.07 6.49 9.21
C MET A 199 12.85 6.34 7.88
N GLN A 200 14.17 6.39 7.92
CA GLN A 200 15.00 6.15 6.73
C GLN A 200 14.81 4.72 6.20
N THR A 201 14.74 3.72 7.08
CA THR A 201 14.40 2.33 6.71
C THR A 201 13.06 2.28 5.98
N TYR A 202 12.05 2.97 6.50
CA TYR A 202 10.73 3.06 5.87
C TYR A 202 10.81 3.73 4.49
N MET A 203 11.55 4.81 4.35
CA MET A 203 11.76 5.50 3.08
C MET A 203 12.47 4.65 2.01
N ILE A 204 13.20 3.59 2.43
CA ILE A 204 13.85 2.64 1.53
C ILE A 204 12.96 1.42 1.27
N LEU A 205 12.41 0.79 2.30
CA LEU A 205 11.72 -0.51 2.24
C LEU A 205 10.20 -0.42 2.22
N GLY A 206 9.62 0.75 2.54
CA GLY A 206 8.19 1.04 2.42
C GLY A 206 7.29 0.35 3.43
N GLY A 207 7.75 0.00 4.61
CA GLY A 207 6.94 -0.65 5.65
C GLY A 207 6.45 -2.06 5.27
N ILE A 208 7.15 -2.76 4.36
CA ILE A 208 6.80 -4.12 3.95
C ILE A 208 7.36 -5.13 4.94
N PRO A 209 6.51 -5.88 5.69
CA PRO A 209 6.96 -6.78 6.75
C PRO A 209 8.02 -7.77 6.32
N TYR A 210 7.88 -8.34 5.12
CA TYR A 210 8.87 -9.26 4.58
C TYR A 210 10.24 -8.60 4.36
N TYR A 211 10.30 -7.37 3.84
CA TYR A 211 11.57 -6.67 3.64
C TYR A 211 12.21 -6.27 4.97
N LEU A 212 11.41 -5.80 5.90
CA LEU A 212 11.85 -5.50 7.26
C LEU A 212 12.38 -6.78 7.97
N GLY A 213 11.80 -7.93 7.63
CA GLY A 213 12.23 -9.25 8.13
C GLY A 213 13.62 -9.68 7.68
N LEU A 214 14.16 -9.09 6.62
CA LEU A 214 15.50 -9.40 6.11
C LEU A 214 16.62 -8.64 6.84
N LEU A 215 16.27 -7.60 7.60
CA LEU A 215 17.23 -6.76 8.32
C LEU A 215 17.93 -7.53 9.46
N GLN A 216 19.20 -7.20 9.67
CA GLN A 216 20.07 -7.75 10.70
C GLN A 216 20.22 -6.72 11.84
N LYS A 217 19.80 -7.09 13.05
CA LYS A 217 19.72 -6.18 14.20
C LYS A 217 21.06 -5.68 14.73
N ASN A 218 22.14 -6.45 14.49
CA ASN A 218 23.48 -6.13 14.97
C ASN A 218 24.28 -5.25 13.99
N GLU A 219 23.64 -4.79 12.93
CA GLU A 219 24.25 -3.96 11.90
C GLU A 219 23.57 -2.59 11.79
N SER A 220 24.33 -1.60 11.34
CA SER A 220 23.77 -0.28 11.03
C SER A 220 22.77 -0.36 9.87
N LEU A 221 21.94 0.67 9.71
CA LEU A 221 21.06 0.80 8.54
C LEU A 221 21.86 0.74 7.24
N ALA A 222 22.98 1.47 7.18
CA ALA A 222 23.82 1.52 5.98
C ALA A 222 24.30 0.13 5.55
N ARG A 223 24.84 -0.63 6.50
CA ARG A 223 25.33 -1.97 6.23
C ARG A 223 24.23 -2.95 5.82
N ASN A 224 23.05 -2.83 6.44
CA ASN A 224 21.87 -3.57 6.01
C ASN A 224 21.49 -3.28 4.55
N MET A 225 21.57 -2.01 4.13
CA MET A 225 21.25 -1.65 2.73
C MET A 225 22.30 -2.19 1.77
N ASP A 226 23.58 -2.13 2.10
CA ASP A 226 24.64 -2.74 1.30
C ASP A 226 24.39 -4.24 1.09
N HIS A 227 24.08 -4.99 2.16
CA HIS A 227 23.78 -6.41 2.08
C HIS A 227 22.53 -6.75 1.26
N LEU A 228 21.48 -5.92 1.35
CA LEU A 228 20.21 -6.22 0.70
C LEU A 228 20.18 -5.83 -0.79
N PHE A 229 20.94 -4.82 -1.21
CA PHE A 229 20.85 -4.24 -2.54
C PHE A 229 22.15 -4.27 -3.35
N PHE A 230 23.32 -4.27 -2.70
CA PHE A 230 24.60 -4.03 -3.36
C PHE A 230 25.63 -5.17 -3.18
N SER A 231 25.28 -6.24 -2.43
CA SER A 231 26.12 -7.43 -2.25
C SER A 231 25.80 -8.51 -3.29
N GLU A 232 26.66 -9.53 -3.38
CA GLU A 232 26.47 -10.69 -4.28
C GLU A 232 25.15 -11.44 -4.05
N ASP A 233 24.66 -11.53 -2.78
CA ASP A 233 23.41 -12.18 -2.39
C ASP A 233 22.13 -11.35 -2.67
N GLU A 234 22.20 -10.19 -3.12
CA GLU A 234 21.25 -9.20 -3.66
C GLU A 234 19.73 -9.54 -3.54
N LYS A 235 19.26 -9.92 -2.38
CA LYS A 235 17.87 -10.42 -2.21
C LYS A 235 16.84 -9.42 -2.71
N LEU A 236 17.02 -8.14 -2.44
CA LEU A 236 16.08 -7.11 -2.84
C LEU A 236 16.35 -6.55 -4.27
N ARG A 237 17.56 -6.65 -4.77
CA ARG A 237 17.83 -6.25 -6.18
C ARG A 237 17.05 -7.14 -7.17
N ARG A 238 17.05 -8.45 -6.96
CA ARG A 238 16.29 -9.41 -7.79
C ARG A 238 14.78 -9.33 -7.58
N GLU A 239 14.35 -8.81 -6.42
CA GLU A 239 12.95 -8.72 -6.05
C GLU A 239 12.16 -7.77 -6.94
N TYR A 240 12.77 -6.69 -7.48
CA TYR A 240 12.07 -5.70 -8.29
C TYR A 240 11.35 -6.34 -9.49
N LYS A 241 12.06 -7.11 -10.30
CA LYS A 241 11.46 -7.83 -11.43
C LYS A 241 10.41 -8.85 -10.98
N ARG A 242 10.70 -9.59 -9.90
CA ARG A 242 9.78 -10.60 -9.35
C ARG A 242 8.48 -10.00 -8.86
N LEU A 243 8.53 -8.83 -8.23
CA LEU A 243 7.34 -8.13 -7.75
C LEU A 243 6.38 -7.84 -8.92
N TYR A 244 6.89 -7.20 -9.98
CA TYR A 244 6.06 -6.84 -11.13
C TYR A 244 5.60 -8.05 -11.94
N SER A 245 6.43 -9.07 -12.13
CA SER A 245 6.06 -10.31 -12.83
C SER A 245 4.96 -11.08 -12.11
N THR A 246 4.91 -11.02 -10.78
CA THR A 246 3.86 -11.68 -10.00
C THR A 246 2.53 -10.90 -10.02
N LEU A 247 2.61 -9.56 -10.10
CA LEU A 247 1.41 -8.71 -10.07
C LEU A 247 0.75 -8.56 -11.45
N PHE A 248 1.54 -8.60 -12.52
CA PHE A 248 1.06 -8.21 -13.86
C PHE A 248 1.51 -9.17 -14.96
N LYS A 249 0.62 -9.50 -15.88
CA LYS A 249 0.90 -10.38 -17.04
C LYS A 249 1.93 -9.79 -18.03
N SER A 250 2.04 -8.45 -18.09
CA SER A 250 2.98 -7.74 -18.98
C SER A 250 3.84 -6.76 -18.17
N PRO A 251 4.74 -7.26 -17.30
CA PRO A 251 5.42 -6.48 -16.28
C PRO A 251 6.24 -5.30 -16.82
N ASP A 252 6.89 -5.46 -17.99
CA ASP A 252 7.75 -4.42 -18.57
C ASP A 252 7.00 -3.12 -18.82
N SER A 253 5.75 -3.19 -19.26
CA SER A 253 4.93 -2.00 -19.51
C SER A 253 4.55 -1.26 -18.23
N TYR A 254 4.34 -1.96 -17.12
CA TYR A 254 4.10 -1.36 -15.80
C TYR A 254 5.39 -0.78 -15.22
N MET A 255 6.51 -1.48 -15.34
CA MET A 255 7.82 -0.99 -14.92
C MET A 255 8.22 0.29 -15.68
N ALA A 256 7.89 0.40 -16.98
CA ALA A 256 8.13 1.62 -17.76
C ALA A 256 7.34 2.83 -17.20
N ILE A 257 6.06 2.64 -16.84
CA ILE A 257 5.24 3.68 -16.19
C ILE A 257 5.87 4.12 -14.87
N VAL A 258 6.24 3.17 -14.03
CA VAL A 258 6.84 3.42 -12.71
C VAL A 258 8.19 4.12 -12.85
N SER A 259 9.01 3.72 -13.83
CA SER A 259 10.27 4.38 -14.16
C SER A 259 10.08 5.82 -14.64
N ALA A 260 9.05 6.11 -15.44
CA ALA A 260 8.74 7.47 -15.84
C ALA A 260 8.31 8.33 -14.61
N LEU A 261 7.47 7.78 -13.74
CA LEU A 261 6.99 8.46 -12.53
C LEU A 261 8.09 8.67 -11.47
N SER A 262 9.10 7.81 -11.40
CA SER A 262 10.20 7.97 -10.44
C SER A 262 11.05 9.22 -10.68
N LYS A 263 11.09 9.70 -11.94
CA LYS A 263 11.87 10.87 -12.36
C LYS A 263 11.19 12.20 -12.08
N VAL A 264 9.91 12.20 -11.67
CA VAL A 264 9.12 13.43 -11.52
C VAL A 264 8.54 13.52 -10.10
N LYS A 265 9.01 14.52 -9.35
CA LYS A 265 8.64 14.76 -7.95
C LYS A 265 7.12 14.88 -7.74
N CYS A 266 6.46 15.74 -8.52
CA CYS A 266 5.03 16.05 -8.37
C CYS A 266 4.08 15.02 -8.99
N GLY A 267 4.64 13.96 -9.62
CA GLY A 267 3.87 13.05 -10.45
C GLY A 267 3.55 13.63 -11.83
N MET A 268 2.83 12.88 -12.62
CA MET A 268 2.49 13.19 -14.01
C MET A 268 1.00 13.01 -14.25
N THR A 269 0.46 13.81 -15.14
CA THR A 269 -0.87 13.55 -15.73
C THR A 269 -0.79 12.36 -16.69
N ARG A 270 -1.96 11.78 -17.02
CA ARG A 270 -2.02 10.71 -18.02
C ARG A 270 -1.43 11.13 -19.37
N ASP A 271 -1.65 12.38 -19.79
CA ASP A 271 -1.16 12.88 -21.07
C ASP A 271 0.35 13.11 -21.07
N GLU A 272 0.93 13.59 -19.95
CA GLU A 272 2.38 13.67 -19.77
C GLU A 272 3.02 12.28 -19.78
N LEU A 273 2.42 11.28 -19.11
CA LEU A 273 2.87 9.89 -19.13
C LEU A 273 2.81 9.31 -20.55
N ARG A 274 1.72 9.53 -21.28
CA ARG A 274 1.59 9.06 -22.67
C ARG A 274 2.67 9.63 -23.58
N LYS A 275 3.02 10.90 -23.39
CA LYS A 275 4.14 11.55 -24.13
C LYS A 275 5.50 10.94 -23.75
N ALA A 276 5.71 10.69 -22.45
CA ALA A 276 6.97 10.11 -21.95
C ALA A 276 7.18 8.65 -22.38
N LEU A 277 6.10 7.88 -22.53
CA LEU A 277 6.12 6.45 -22.88
C LEU A 277 6.03 6.18 -24.41
N GLY A 278 5.78 7.20 -25.21
CA GLY A 278 5.62 7.04 -26.65
C GLY A 278 4.21 6.61 -27.06
N LYS A 279 4.07 5.54 -27.88
CA LYS A 279 2.83 5.19 -28.57
C LYS A 279 1.84 4.30 -27.79
N GLU A 280 1.66 4.43 -26.47
CA GLU A 280 0.62 3.65 -25.78
C GLU A 280 -0.80 4.15 -26.10
N SER A 281 -1.73 3.20 -26.30
CA SER A 281 -3.15 3.55 -26.46
C SER A 281 -3.72 4.11 -25.15
N SER A 282 -4.58 5.11 -25.24
CA SER A 282 -5.17 5.78 -24.08
C SER A 282 -5.95 4.84 -23.14
N GLY A 283 -6.61 3.82 -23.67
CA GLY A 283 -7.36 2.84 -22.88
C GLY A 283 -6.45 1.89 -22.10
N SER A 284 -5.41 1.37 -22.74
CA SER A 284 -4.42 0.49 -22.10
C SER A 284 -3.70 1.19 -20.95
N LEU A 285 -3.25 2.42 -21.15
CA LEU A 285 -2.59 3.21 -20.10
C LEU A 285 -3.51 3.47 -18.91
N SER A 286 -4.79 3.80 -19.15
CA SER A 286 -5.75 4.05 -18.06
C SER A 286 -5.94 2.83 -17.18
N LYS A 287 -6.06 1.63 -17.77
CA LYS A 287 -6.17 0.37 -17.03
C LYS A 287 -4.91 0.09 -16.22
N LYS A 288 -3.72 0.25 -16.80
CA LYS A 288 -2.46 0.05 -16.08
C LYS A 288 -2.28 1.00 -14.90
N LEU A 289 -2.70 2.26 -15.05
CA LEU A 289 -2.67 3.24 -13.95
C LEU A 289 -3.66 2.89 -12.83
N GLU A 290 -4.81 2.33 -13.17
CA GLU A 290 -5.76 1.79 -12.20
C GLU A 290 -5.17 0.59 -11.46
N ASP A 291 -4.63 -0.38 -12.18
CA ASP A 291 -3.97 -1.56 -11.60
C ASP A 291 -2.83 -1.17 -10.64
N LEU A 292 -1.96 -0.25 -11.04
CA LEU A 292 -0.86 0.25 -10.19
C LEU A 292 -1.40 0.99 -8.93
N SER A 293 -2.50 1.72 -9.06
CA SER A 293 -3.15 2.41 -7.94
C SER A 293 -3.77 1.41 -6.97
N ASN A 294 -4.44 0.38 -7.48
CA ASN A 294 -5.02 -0.70 -6.68
C ASN A 294 -3.97 -1.49 -5.89
N CYS A 295 -2.74 -1.57 -6.43
CA CYS A 295 -1.60 -2.23 -5.76
C CYS A 295 -0.81 -1.31 -4.82
N ASP A 296 -1.27 -0.10 -4.53
CA ASP A 296 -0.57 0.92 -3.72
C ASP A 296 0.84 1.28 -4.24
N ILE A 297 1.13 1.01 -5.53
CA ILE A 297 2.41 1.36 -6.15
C ILE A 297 2.44 2.85 -6.52
N ILE A 298 1.32 3.35 -7.02
CA ILE A 298 1.13 4.76 -7.29
C ILE A 298 -0.13 5.27 -6.59
N ARG A 299 -0.20 6.56 -6.37
CA ARG A 299 -1.45 7.22 -5.97
C ARG A 299 -1.96 8.13 -7.08
N LYS A 300 -3.29 8.22 -7.14
CA LYS A 300 -4.01 9.16 -7.97
C LYS A 300 -4.59 10.26 -7.08
N TYR A 301 -4.33 11.51 -7.40
CA TYR A 301 -5.02 12.63 -6.77
C TYR A 301 -5.54 13.62 -7.81
N VAL A 302 -6.62 14.31 -7.46
CA VAL A 302 -7.28 15.25 -8.37
C VAL A 302 -7.08 16.65 -7.82
N VAL A 303 -6.43 17.50 -8.58
CA VAL A 303 -6.30 18.93 -8.26
C VAL A 303 -7.68 19.59 -8.31
N ARG A 304 -7.92 20.61 -7.49
CA ARG A 304 -9.20 21.28 -7.21
C ARG A 304 -10.13 21.47 -8.43
N LYS A 305 -11.42 21.17 -8.24
CA LYS A 305 -12.45 21.04 -9.30
C LYS A 305 -12.82 22.28 -10.10
N LYS A 306 -12.51 23.51 -9.67
CA LYS A 306 -13.06 24.72 -10.32
C LYS A 306 -12.52 25.02 -11.72
N ASP A 307 -11.33 24.50 -12.10
CA ASP A 307 -10.65 24.85 -13.35
C ASP A 307 -10.22 23.67 -14.21
N ILE A 308 -10.74 22.46 -14.00
CA ILE A 308 -10.15 21.28 -14.61
C ILE A 308 -11.14 20.50 -15.46
N LYS A 309 -10.90 20.53 -16.77
CA LYS A 309 -11.43 19.56 -17.73
C LYS A 309 -11.17 18.14 -17.21
N ARG A 310 -12.08 17.22 -17.43
CA ARG A 310 -12.20 15.83 -16.92
C ARG A 310 -10.93 14.95 -16.82
N ASN A 311 -9.74 15.42 -17.20
CA ASN A 311 -8.53 14.61 -17.40
C ASN A 311 -7.29 15.03 -16.58
N CYS A 312 -7.44 15.79 -15.50
CA CYS A 312 -6.31 16.32 -14.73
C CYS A 312 -6.00 15.56 -13.44
N ALA A 313 -6.25 14.26 -13.39
CA ALA A 313 -5.69 13.43 -12.34
C ALA A 313 -4.16 13.36 -12.50
N ILE A 314 -3.45 13.53 -11.40
CA ILE A 314 -2.00 13.36 -11.31
C ILE A 314 -1.73 12.00 -10.69
N TYR A 315 -0.78 11.29 -11.25
CA TYR A 315 -0.30 10.00 -10.78
C TYR A 315 1.11 10.17 -10.25
N GLN A 316 1.36 9.69 -9.04
CA GLN A 316 2.65 9.81 -8.36
C GLN A 316 3.07 8.45 -7.80
N LEU A 317 4.35 8.11 -7.97
CA LEU A 317 4.94 6.91 -7.37
C LEU A 317 4.96 7.04 -5.84
N THR A 318 4.38 6.04 -5.16
CA THR A 318 4.30 5.97 -3.69
C THR A 318 5.09 4.79 -3.12
N ASP A 319 5.42 3.80 -3.93
CA ASP A 319 6.22 2.66 -3.48
C ASP A 319 7.68 3.06 -3.25
N PHE A 320 8.07 3.16 -1.99
CA PHE A 320 9.42 3.56 -1.58
C PHE A 320 10.49 2.60 -2.07
N TYR A 321 10.22 1.30 -2.03
CA TYR A 321 11.15 0.29 -2.52
C TYR A 321 11.44 0.48 -4.02
N SER A 322 10.42 0.66 -4.85
CA SER A 322 10.60 0.91 -6.29
C SER A 322 11.31 2.25 -6.56
N LEU A 323 11.02 3.27 -5.73
CA LEU A 323 11.69 4.57 -5.84
C LEU A 323 13.19 4.46 -5.54
N PHE A 324 13.55 3.81 -4.43
CA PHE A 324 14.94 3.56 -4.06
C PHE A 324 15.67 2.76 -5.14
N TYR A 325 15.05 1.64 -5.56
CA TYR A 325 15.60 0.77 -6.60
C TYR A 325 15.92 1.56 -7.88
N LEU A 326 14.95 2.30 -8.42
CA LEU A 326 15.11 3.04 -9.68
C LEU A 326 16.09 4.22 -9.59
N THR A 327 16.30 4.74 -8.39
CA THR A 327 17.24 5.85 -8.18
C THR A 327 18.68 5.37 -8.13
N PHE A 328 18.97 4.30 -7.40
CA PHE A 328 20.32 3.91 -7.06
C PHE A 328 20.81 2.65 -7.79
N ILE A 329 19.98 1.63 -7.94
CA ILE A 329 20.42 0.33 -8.45
C ILE A 329 20.90 0.36 -9.90
N PRO A 330 20.24 1.07 -10.86
CA PRO A 330 20.72 1.10 -12.25
C PRO A 330 22.05 1.83 -12.43
N LYS A 331 22.46 2.66 -11.47
CA LYS A 331 23.70 3.45 -11.51
C LYS A 331 24.85 2.77 -10.78
N ALA A 332 24.53 1.91 -9.83
CA ALA A 332 25.52 1.23 -9.03
C ALA A 332 26.16 0.12 -9.87
N GLU A 333 27.46 0.24 -10.15
CA GLU A 333 28.30 -0.92 -10.41
C GLU A 333 28.24 -1.82 -9.16
N ILE A 334 28.54 -3.13 -9.29
CA ILE A 334 28.57 -4.06 -8.16
C ILE A 334 29.74 -3.63 -7.25
N GLU A 335 29.47 -2.67 -6.38
CA GLU A 335 30.41 -2.15 -5.41
C GLU A 335 29.95 -2.56 -4.01
N THR A 336 30.72 -3.42 -3.37
CA THR A 336 30.55 -3.75 -1.96
C THR A 336 30.65 -2.46 -1.15
N ASN A 337 29.64 -2.15 -0.30
CA ASN A 337 29.53 -0.94 0.50
C ASN A 337 29.14 0.34 -0.28
N TYR A 338 28.48 0.20 -1.44
CA TYR A 338 28.01 1.35 -2.22
C TYR A 338 27.21 2.34 -1.36
N TRP A 339 26.20 1.86 -0.63
CA TRP A 339 25.36 2.75 0.18
C TRP A 339 26.13 3.41 1.33
N SER A 340 26.94 2.63 2.06
CA SER A 340 27.78 3.17 3.13
C SER A 340 28.73 4.28 2.67
N ASN A 341 29.28 4.16 1.46
CA ASN A 341 30.19 5.15 0.88
C ASN A 341 29.47 6.40 0.33
N HIS A 342 28.15 6.33 0.09
CA HIS A 342 27.39 7.45 -0.50
C HIS A 342 26.54 8.23 0.50
N ILE A 343 26.48 7.82 1.75
CA ILE A 343 25.81 8.57 2.83
C ILE A 343 26.41 9.99 2.92
N GLY A 344 25.55 11.01 3.05
CA GLY A 344 25.95 12.41 3.13
C GLY A 344 26.27 13.06 1.79
N THR A 345 26.25 12.32 0.68
CA THR A 345 26.39 12.92 -0.65
C THR A 345 25.19 13.77 -1.02
N PRO A 346 25.33 14.81 -1.88
CA PRO A 346 24.23 15.63 -2.36
C PRO A 346 23.11 14.82 -3.02
N GLU A 347 23.43 13.71 -3.70
CA GLU A 347 22.46 12.83 -4.33
C GLU A 347 21.57 12.14 -3.28
N VAL A 348 22.16 11.54 -2.26
CA VAL A 348 21.45 10.88 -1.16
C VAL A 348 20.63 11.88 -0.37
N ASN A 349 21.18 13.05 -0.03
CA ASN A 349 20.46 14.09 0.70
C ASN A 349 19.26 14.63 -0.10
N THR A 350 19.40 14.82 -1.41
CA THR A 350 18.28 15.20 -2.28
C THR A 350 17.21 14.12 -2.28
N TRP A 351 17.61 12.84 -2.39
CA TRP A 351 16.69 11.71 -2.36
C TRP A 351 15.97 11.57 -1.01
N LEU A 352 16.66 11.77 0.11
CA LEU A 352 16.07 11.77 1.46
C LEU A 352 14.99 12.87 1.57
N GLY A 353 15.26 14.09 1.10
CA GLY A 353 14.29 15.17 1.06
C GLY A 353 13.03 14.80 0.27
N LEU A 354 13.19 14.28 -0.95
CA LEU A 354 12.07 13.84 -1.79
C LEU A 354 11.29 12.68 -1.19
N SER A 355 11.96 11.75 -0.54
CA SER A 355 11.35 10.60 0.11
C SER A 355 10.58 11.00 1.36
N PHE A 356 11.09 11.96 2.14
CA PHE A 356 10.40 12.50 3.30
C PHE A 356 9.09 13.21 2.93
N GLU A 357 9.07 13.98 1.85
CA GLU A 357 7.82 14.56 1.34
C GLU A 357 6.78 13.49 0.98
N ARG A 358 7.20 12.41 0.30
CA ARG A 358 6.32 11.27 -0.01
C ARG A 358 5.84 10.54 1.24
N LEU A 359 6.71 10.44 2.24
CA LEU A 359 6.37 9.87 3.54
C LEU A 359 5.26 10.66 4.22
N CYS A 360 5.38 11.99 4.30
CA CYS A 360 4.33 12.85 4.83
C CYS A 360 3.00 12.64 4.10
N LEU A 361 3.04 12.55 2.77
CA LEU A 361 1.85 12.32 1.96
C LEU A 361 1.23 10.91 2.15
N SER A 362 1.97 9.95 2.65
CA SER A 362 1.45 8.61 3.01
C SER A 362 0.96 8.51 4.46
N HIS A 363 1.23 9.54 5.29
CA HIS A 363 0.89 9.61 6.70
C HIS A 363 -0.10 10.75 7.03
N ILE A 364 -1.03 11.05 6.10
CA ILE A 364 -2.07 12.09 6.30
C ILE A 364 -2.92 11.87 7.56
N PRO A 365 -3.35 10.64 7.91
CA PRO A 365 -4.08 10.41 9.17
C PRO A 365 -3.29 10.85 10.40
N GLN A 366 -1.98 10.58 10.45
CA GLN A 366 -1.09 10.96 11.54
C GLN A 366 -0.92 12.49 11.61
N ILE A 367 -0.72 13.14 10.46
CA ILE A 367 -0.65 14.59 10.34
C ILE A 367 -1.95 15.24 10.85
N LYS A 368 -3.11 14.69 10.49
CA LYS A 368 -4.39 15.18 10.97
C LYS A 368 -4.53 15.04 12.49
N LYS A 369 -4.10 13.91 13.03
CA LYS A 369 -4.12 13.63 14.47
C LYS A 369 -3.20 14.61 15.23
N ALA A 370 -1.97 14.84 14.74
CA ALA A 370 -1.04 15.79 15.31
C ALA A 370 -1.55 17.25 15.28
N LEU A 371 -2.30 17.62 14.24
CA LEU A 371 -2.95 18.92 14.14
C LEU A 371 -4.29 19.01 14.90
N HIS A 372 -4.74 17.95 15.56
CA HIS A 372 -6.05 17.83 16.23
C HIS A 372 -7.24 18.13 15.30
N ILE A 373 -7.18 17.66 14.06
CA ILE A 373 -8.22 17.83 13.02
C ILE A 373 -8.68 16.51 12.41
N ASP A 374 -8.45 15.40 13.08
CA ASP A 374 -8.85 14.05 12.65
C ASP A 374 -10.37 13.90 12.49
N TYR A 375 -11.14 14.69 13.25
CA TYR A 375 -12.61 14.79 13.16
C TYR A 375 -13.11 15.70 12.02
N VAL A 376 -12.23 16.47 11.36
CA VAL A 376 -12.62 17.37 10.27
C VAL A 376 -12.53 16.64 8.94
N ALA A 377 -13.58 16.76 8.12
CA ALA A 377 -13.52 16.26 6.75
C ALA A 377 -12.50 17.08 5.94
N THR A 378 -11.60 16.40 5.25
CA THR A 378 -10.47 17.01 4.55
C THR A 378 -10.30 16.42 3.14
N LYS A 379 -9.74 17.24 2.24
CA LYS A 379 -9.19 16.80 0.94
C LYS A 379 -7.72 17.17 0.91
N PHE A 380 -6.88 16.28 0.37
CA PHE A 380 -5.46 16.56 0.24
C PHE A 380 -4.97 16.35 -1.19
N TYR A 381 -4.02 17.16 -1.59
CA TYR A 381 -3.39 17.11 -2.92
C TYR A 381 -2.10 17.94 -2.94
N SER A 382 -1.25 17.72 -3.96
CA SER A 382 -0.15 18.60 -4.29
C SER A 382 -0.61 19.63 -5.32
N TRP A 383 -0.04 20.84 -5.30
CA TRP A 383 -0.41 21.88 -6.23
C TRP A 383 0.79 22.44 -6.99
N ARG A 384 0.59 22.75 -8.26
CA ARG A 384 1.58 23.37 -9.15
C ARG A 384 0.92 24.49 -9.92
N SER A 385 1.56 25.67 -9.99
CA SER A 385 1.11 26.80 -10.80
C SER A 385 1.05 26.41 -12.28
N LYS A 386 0.01 26.89 -12.96
CA LYS A 386 -0.16 26.76 -14.42
C LYS A 386 0.33 27.98 -15.19
N ARG A 387 0.69 29.06 -14.50
CA ARG A 387 1.21 30.28 -15.14
C ARG A 387 2.64 30.07 -15.57
N GLU A 388 2.92 30.35 -16.84
CA GLU A 388 4.27 30.37 -17.37
C GLU A 388 5.17 31.30 -16.53
N GLY A 389 6.33 30.83 -16.12
CA GLY A 389 7.29 31.60 -15.31
C GLY A 389 6.99 31.72 -13.82
N ALA A 390 5.84 31.27 -13.31
CA ALA A 390 5.52 31.38 -11.90
C ALA A 390 6.29 30.38 -11.01
N ASN A 391 6.73 29.25 -11.55
CA ASN A 391 7.52 28.17 -10.89
C ASN A 391 7.11 27.87 -9.43
N ALA A 392 5.82 28.02 -9.10
CA ALA A 392 5.31 27.83 -7.75
C ALA A 392 4.70 26.42 -7.60
N GLN A 393 5.15 25.72 -6.57
CA GLN A 393 4.69 24.39 -6.23
C GLN A 393 4.52 24.27 -4.72
N ILE A 394 3.49 23.53 -4.29
CA ILE A 394 3.21 23.18 -2.90
C ILE A 394 3.05 21.66 -2.86
N ASP A 395 3.86 21.00 -2.04
CA ASP A 395 3.95 19.54 -2.00
C ASP A 395 2.73 18.90 -1.36
N LEU A 396 2.13 19.57 -0.37
CA LEU A 396 0.92 19.13 0.31
C LEU A 396 0.02 20.32 0.63
N ILE A 397 -1.24 20.21 0.23
CA ILE A 397 -2.34 21.08 0.64
C ILE A 397 -3.39 20.21 1.31
N LEU A 398 -3.92 20.66 2.43
CA LEU A 398 -5.02 20.03 3.13
C LEU A 398 -6.19 21.05 3.21
N GLU A 399 -7.20 20.88 2.35
CA GLU A 399 -8.45 21.63 2.42
C GLU A 399 -9.36 21.04 3.48
N ARG A 400 -9.81 21.85 4.42
CA ARG A 400 -10.66 21.47 5.54
C ARG A 400 -12.08 21.95 5.34
N ALA A 401 -13.04 21.20 5.82
CA ALA A 401 -14.46 21.59 5.76
C ALA A 401 -14.80 22.82 6.62
N ASP A 402 -13.95 23.15 7.61
CA ASP A 402 -14.08 24.33 8.50
C ASP A 402 -13.47 25.62 7.90
N ARG A 403 -13.31 25.67 6.58
CA ARG A 403 -12.87 26.86 5.82
C ARG A 403 -11.42 27.27 6.05
N VAL A 404 -10.57 26.33 6.42
CA VAL A 404 -9.12 26.49 6.51
C VAL A 404 -8.44 25.63 5.47
N ILE A 405 -7.36 26.13 4.91
CA ILE A 405 -6.44 25.39 4.03
C ILE A 405 -5.06 25.39 4.67
N ASN A 406 -4.59 24.24 5.13
CA ASN A 406 -3.21 24.10 5.52
C ASN A 406 -2.33 24.01 4.27
N VAL A 407 -1.35 24.89 4.18
CA VAL A 407 -0.34 24.96 3.10
C VAL A 407 0.97 24.49 3.69
N PHE A 408 1.38 23.27 3.33
CA PHE A 408 2.52 22.66 3.95
C PHE A 408 3.83 23.02 3.24
N GLU A 409 4.85 23.29 4.04
CA GLU A 409 6.25 23.22 3.70
C GLU A 409 6.83 21.97 4.36
N ILE A 410 7.50 21.12 3.60
CA ILE A 410 8.06 19.86 4.10
C ILE A 410 9.57 19.91 3.90
N LYS A 411 10.34 19.73 4.96
CA LYS A 411 11.81 19.82 4.95
C LYS A 411 12.43 18.66 5.71
N TYR A 412 13.20 17.84 5.01
CA TYR A 412 14.13 16.91 5.64
C TYR A 412 15.38 17.68 6.06
N SER A 413 15.80 17.54 7.31
CA SER A 413 17.00 18.16 7.86
C SER A 413 17.67 17.22 8.87
N GLU A 414 18.97 17.36 9.04
CA GLU A 414 19.75 16.58 10.04
C GLU A 414 19.76 17.24 11.43
N SER A 415 19.20 18.45 11.53
CA SER A 415 19.01 19.22 12.76
C SER A 415 17.73 20.04 12.68
N GLU A 416 17.42 20.82 13.70
CA GLU A 416 16.32 21.78 13.66
C GLU A 416 16.43 22.68 12.41
N TYR A 417 15.31 22.88 11.73
CA TYR A 417 15.25 23.71 10.54
C TYR A 417 15.23 25.19 10.89
N THR A 418 16.03 26.00 10.23
CA THR A 418 16.02 27.46 10.37
C THR A 418 15.37 28.09 9.14
N LEU A 419 14.29 28.86 9.35
CA LEU A 419 13.66 29.64 8.28
C LEU A 419 14.38 30.97 8.10
N ASP A 420 15.20 31.08 7.07
CA ASP A 420 15.83 32.32 6.69
C ASP A 420 14.90 33.29 5.93
N LYS A 421 15.34 34.51 5.71
CA LYS A 421 14.57 35.56 5.01
C LYS A 421 14.20 35.13 3.58
N THR A 422 15.14 34.52 2.87
CA THR A 422 14.97 34.13 1.45
C THR A 422 13.92 33.02 1.31
N GLU A 423 14.00 32.00 2.16
CA GLU A 423 13.02 30.90 2.18
C GLU A 423 11.63 31.40 2.62
N ASN A 424 11.56 32.32 3.58
CA ASN A 424 10.31 32.94 3.99
C ASN A 424 9.65 33.75 2.85
N GLU A 425 10.42 34.52 2.12
CA GLU A 425 9.93 35.28 0.94
C GLU A 425 9.43 34.32 -0.16
N LYS A 426 10.15 33.24 -0.43
CA LYS A 426 9.73 32.20 -1.39
C LYS A 426 8.41 31.52 -0.95
N LEU A 427 8.27 31.19 0.34
CA LEU A 427 7.05 30.60 0.89
C LEU A 427 5.85 31.54 0.72
N ARG A 428 6.01 32.80 1.14
CA ARG A 428 4.97 33.84 0.99
C ARG A 428 4.58 34.05 -0.49
N LYS A 429 5.56 34.10 -1.40
CA LYS A 429 5.31 34.19 -2.84
C LYS A 429 4.47 33.01 -3.35
N ARG A 430 4.83 31.77 -2.96
CA ARG A 430 4.07 30.57 -3.35
C ARG A 430 2.62 30.61 -2.85
N ILE A 431 2.40 31.00 -1.60
CA ILE A 431 1.07 31.14 -1.01
C ILE A 431 0.24 32.20 -1.75
N ASN A 432 0.85 33.35 -2.10
CA ASN A 432 0.18 34.39 -2.82
C ASN A 432 -0.22 33.97 -4.25
N VAL A 433 0.67 33.26 -4.96
CA VAL A 433 0.37 32.68 -6.27
C VAL A 433 -0.76 31.66 -6.17
N PHE A 434 -0.73 30.79 -5.16
CA PHE A 434 -1.82 29.83 -4.89
C PHE A 434 -3.16 30.54 -4.67
N ARG A 435 -3.20 31.58 -3.81
CA ARG A 435 -4.40 32.38 -3.56
C ARG A 435 -4.93 33.02 -4.83
N ALA A 436 -4.05 33.66 -5.60
CA ALA A 436 -4.41 34.36 -6.83
C ALA A 436 -4.96 33.41 -7.92
N GLU A 437 -4.36 32.23 -8.09
CA GLU A 437 -4.79 31.24 -9.10
C GLU A 437 -6.04 30.48 -8.70
N THR A 438 -6.20 30.15 -7.42
CA THR A 438 -7.37 29.39 -6.93
C THR A 438 -8.57 30.28 -6.64
N GLY A 439 -8.36 31.59 -6.44
CA GLY A 439 -9.39 32.52 -6.02
C GLY A 439 -9.99 32.19 -4.65
N THR A 440 -9.27 31.41 -3.82
CA THR A 440 -9.80 30.99 -2.53
C THR A 440 -9.97 32.16 -1.56
N LYS A 441 -11.11 32.17 -0.86
CA LYS A 441 -11.43 33.10 0.23
C LYS A 441 -11.20 32.48 1.61
N GLU A 442 -10.77 31.20 1.66
CA GLU A 442 -10.51 30.47 2.90
C GLU A 442 -9.22 30.95 3.56
N ALA A 443 -9.10 30.74 4.87
CA ALA A 443 -7.88 31.06 5.61
C ALA A 443 -6.74 30.12 5.16
N LEU A 444 -5.61 30.68 4.75
CA LEU A 444 -4.41 29.91 4.40
C LEU A 444 -3.50 29.85 5.62
N TRP A 445 -3.27 28.66 6.14
CA TRP A 445 -2.43 28.40 7.30
C TRP A 445 -1.13 27.72 6.87
N PRO A 446 -0.01 28.47 6.80
CA PRO A 446 1.30 27.87 6.59
C PRO A 446 1.61 26.87 7.70
N THR A 447 1.93 25.64 7.33
CA THR A 447 2.22 24.55 8.26
C THR A 447 3.54 23.92 7.86
N LEU A 448 4.45 23.74 8.81
CA LEU A 448 5.77 23.16 8.60
C LEU A 448 5.78 21.71 9.05
N ILE A 449 6.41 20.84 8.27
CA ILE A 449 6.80 19.48 8.71
C ILE A 449 8.30 19.34 8.51
N THR A 450 9.03 19.05 9.57
CA THR A 450 10.47 18.81 9.53
C THR A 450 10.86 17.53 10.25
N THR A 451 12.11 17.15 10.16
CA THR A 451 12.64 16.01 10.92
C THR A 451 12.69 16.31 12.41
N TYR A 452 13.25 17.47 12.82
CA TYR A 452 13.56 17.79 14.22
C TYR A 452 12.88 19.05 14.78
N GLY A 453 12.08 19.74 13.98
CA GLY A 453 11.41 20.97 14.41
C GLY A 453 12.01 22.23 13.79
N LEU A 454 11.60 23.39 14.31
CA LEU A 454 11.96 24.72 13.84
C LEU A 454 12.71 25.48 14.93
N THR A 455 13.87 26.04 14.59
CA THR A 455 14.58 26.94 15.49
C THR A 455 13.79 28.23 15.72
N ASN A 456 13.82 28.73 16.96
CA ASN A 456 13.27 30.06 17.25
C ASN A 456 14.06 31.14 16.53
N GLY A 457 13.39 31.91 15.69
CA GLY A 457 14.01 32.98 14.90
C GLY A 457 13.00 34.02 14.46
N VAL A 458 13.48 35.08 13.81
CA VAL A 458 12.67 36.24 13.37
C VAL A 458 11.49 35.83 12.49
N HIS A 459 11.60 34.74 11.76
CA HIS A 459 10.59 34.27 10.80
C HIS A 459 9.80 33.04 11.27
N SER A 460 10.09 32.50 12.46
CA SER A 460 9.41 31.27 12.97
C SER A 460 7.90 31.45 13.08
N SER A 461 7.42 32.65 13.41
CA SER A 461 5.99 33.01 13.48
C SER A 461 5.25 32.97 12.14
N THR A 462 5.94 32.74 11.03
CA THR A 462 5.29 32.55 9.72
C THR A 462 4.43 31.28 9.67
N PHE A 463 4.84 30.24 10.40
CA PHE A 463 4.09 29.00 10.48
C PHE A 463 3.07 29.03 11.62
N VAL A 464 1.84 28.64 11.33
CA VAL A 464 0.75 28.50 12.31
C VAL A 464 0.94 27.23 13.14
N ALA A 465 1.50 26.18 12.53
CA ALA A 465 1.81 24.93 13.21
C ALA A 465 3.10 24.34 12.64
N THR A 466 3.85 23.66 13.51
CA THR A 466 5.06 22.91 13.17
C THR A 466 4.92 21.49 13.67
N LEU A 467 5.14 20.52 12.79
CA LEU A 467 5.17 19.10 13.06
C LEU A 467 6.59 18.57 12.88
N THR A 468 6.90 17.50 13.58
CA THR A 468 8.18 16.79 13.47
C THR A 468 8.00 15.39 12.91
N MET A 469 9.10 14.68 12.65
CA MET A 469 9.03 13.26 12.29
C MET A 469 8.30 12.43 13.34
N ASP A 470 8.40 12.79 14.64
CA ASP A 470 7.76 12.05 15.72
C ASP A 470 6.24 12.02 15.61
N ASP A 471 5.64 13.08 15.05
CA ASP A 471 4.21 13.18 14.79
C ASP A 471 3.73 12.19 13.72
N LEU A 472 4.62 11.70 12.88
CA LEU A 472 4.29 10.69 11.87
C LEU A 472 4.22 9.26 12.45
N PHE A 473 4.68 9.06 13.70
CA PHE A 473 4.59 7.79 14.43
C PHE A 473 3.32 7.67 15.31
N LEU A 474 2.34 8.59 15.20
CA LEU A 474 1.12 8.60 16.01
C LEU A 474 0.10 7.51 15.64
#